data_95f2bc01cb8a436d36a72d80a2526b49
#
_entry.id   95f2bc01cb8a436d36a72d80a2526b49
#
_cell.length_a   1.000
_cell.length_b   1.000
_cell.length_c   1.000
_cell.angle_alpha   90.00
_cell.angle_beta   90.00
_cell.angle_gamma   90.00
#
_symmetry.space_group_name_H-M   'P 1'
#
loop_
_entity.id
_entity.type
_entity.pdbx_description
1 polymer ?
#
loop_
_entity_poly.entity_id
_entity_poly.type
_entity_poly.pdbx_seq_one_letter_code
_entity_poly.pdbx_strand_id
1 'polypeptide(L)'
;AHRRWLCYSNPRLAALLDECIGTGYRKNPEELADFAKYADDSAVLERLRSIKHENKKDFSNFFSKRTGVSIDTHSVFDVQIKRLHEYKRQLLNVLNIIGIYLELCDDPNLDVRPRTYIFGAKAAPGYQMAKRIIQLICMLSREIEQTPGVRDKLKVVFLENYDVTTAEAL
;
A
#
# COMPACT_ATOMS: atom_id res chain seq x y z
N ALA A 1 -15.58 5.50 14.80
CA ALA A 1 -14.70 6.34 14.00
C ALA A 1 -14.29 5.64 12.69
N HIS A 2 -13.96 4.34 12.69
CA HIS A 2 -13.51 3.60 11.49
C HIS A 2 -14.53 3.57 10.35
N ARG A 3 -15.84 3.51 10.61
CA ARG A 3 -16.90 3.53 9.60
C ARG A 3 -16.98 4.84 8.84
N ARG A 4 -16.81 5.98 9.54
CA ARG A 4 -16.73 7.29 8.90
C ARG A 4 -15.48 7.41 8.05
N TRP A 5 -14.36 6.86 8.54
CA TRP A 5 -13.12 6.79 7.78
C TRP A 5 -13.32 5.97 6.50
N LEU A 6 -13.89 4.76 6.60
CA LEU A 6 -14.19 3.92 5.44
C LEU A 6 -15.02 4.66 4.39
N CYS A 7 -16.14 5.29 4.79
CA CYS A 7 -17.02 5.98 3.87
C CYS A 7 -16.40 7.23 3.24
N TYR A 8 -15.51 7.90 3.98
CA TYR A 8 -14.87 9.14 3.53
C TYR A 8 -13.68 8.85 2.61
N SER A 9 -12.79 7.97 3.00
CA SER A 9 -11.58 7.66 2.24
C SER A 9 -11.83 6.72 1.05
N ASN A 10 -12.93 5.96 1.06
CA ASN A 10 -13.27 5.03 -0.02
C ASN A 10 -14.76 5.11 -0.40
N PRO A 11 -15.20 6.22 -1.01
CA PRO A 11 -16.61 6.42 -1.35
C PRO A 11 -17.13 5.39 -2.37
N ARG A 12 -16.29 4.89 -3.27
CA ARG A 12 -16.66 3.84 -4.23
C ARG A 12 -17.02 2.52 -3.52
N LEU A 13 -16.21 2.12 -2.53
CA LEU A 13 -16.50 0.94 -1.71
C LEU A 13 -17.72 1.16 -0.84
N ALA A 14 -17.89 2.36 -0.25
CA ALA A 14 -19.07 2.69 0.53
C ALA A 14 -20.35 2.59 -0.29
N ALA A 15 -20.36 3.06 -1.54
CA ALA A 15 -21.49 2.94 -2.45
C ALA A 15 -21.85 1.48 -2.74
N LEU A 16 -20.85 0.63 -3.00
CA LEU A 16 -21.07 -0.80 -3.21
C LEU A 16 -21.66 -1.48 -1.97
N LEU A 17 -21.14 -1.15 -0.78
CA LEU A 17 -21.68 -1.68 0.48
C LEU A 17 -23.15 -1.22 0.70
N ASP A 18 -23.44 0.05 0.46
CA ASP A 18 -24.80 0.60 0.60
C ASP A 18 -25.81 -0.13 -0.31
N GLU A 19 -25.41 -0.45 -1.54
CA GLU A 19 -26.24 -1.22 -2.47
C GLU A 19 -26.45 -2.67 -2.01
N CYS A 20 -25.39 -3.32 -1.52
CA CYS A 20 -25.41 -4.74 -1.19
C CYS A 20 -26.07 -5.04 0.17
N ILE A 21 -25.78 -4.24 1.19
CA ILE A 21 -26.16 -4.52 2.58
C ILE A 21 -26.90 -3.36 3.27
N GLY A 22 -27.18 -2.28 2.53
CA GLY A 22 -27.81 -1.08 3.09
C GLY A 22 -26.84 -0.25 3.94
N THR A 23 -27.35 0.80 4.56
CA THR A 23 -26.53 1.79 5.28
C THR A 23 -26.40 1.54 6.79
N GLY A 24 -26.97 0.44 7.29
CA GLY A 24 -27.01 0.12 8.72
C GLY A 24 -25.63 -0.03 9.35
N TYR A 25 -24.66 -0.59 8.60
CA TYR A 25 -23.27 -0.76 9.04
C TYR A 25 -22.60 0.56 9.46
N ARG A 26 -23.08 1.70 8.99
CA ARG A 26 -22.58 3.01 9.39
C ARG A 26 -22.86 3.30 10.87
N LYS A 27 -23.89 2.70 11.44
CA LYS A 27 -24.26 2.77 12.87
C LYS A 27 -23.78 1.54 13.63
N ASN A 28 -24.01 0.36 13.07
CA ASN A 28 -23.60 -0.93 13.62
C ASN A 28 -22.58 -1.61 12.71
N PRO A 29 -21.25 -1.61 13.05
CA PRO A 29 -20.22 -2.18 12.19
C PRO A 29 -20.29 -3.70 12.04
N GLU A 30 -21.03 -4.42 12.91
CA GLU A 30 -21.22 -5.86 12.81
C GLU A 30 -21.98 -6.26 11.55
N GLU A 31 -22.83 -5.37 11.03
CA GLU A 31 -23.57 -5.57 9.78
C GLU A 31 -22.65 -5.65 8.54
N LEU A 32 -21.39 -5.24 8.64
CA LEU A 32 -20.42 -5.47 7.56
C LEU A 32 -20.19 -6.97 7.29
N ALA A 33 -20.44 -7.84 8.27
CA ALA A 33 -20.35 -9.28 8.07
C ALA A 33 -21.40 -9.79 7.05
N ASP A 34 -22.50 -9.10 6.88
CA ASP A 34 -23.53 -9.45 5.89
C ASP A 34 -23.02 -9.38 4.45
N PHE A 35 -21.94 -8.64 4.22
CA PHE A 35 -21.30 -8.58 2.89
C PHE A 35 -20.70 -9.93 2.47
N ALA A 36 -20.42 -10.84 3.42
CA ALA A 36 -19.95 -12.18 3.12
C ALA A 36 -20.88 -13.01 2.23
N LYS A 37 -22.19 -12.66 2.18
CA LYS A 37 -23.17 -13.28 1.27
C LYS A 37 -22.77 -13.20 -0.22
N TYR A 38 -21.97 -12.22 -0.56
CA TYR A 38 -21.52 -11.95 -1.93
C TYR A 38 -20.14 -12.53 -2.24
N ALA A 39 -19.59 -13.41 -1.37
CA ALA A 39 -18.27 -14.01 -1.54
C ALA A 39 -18.10 -14.76 -2.87
N ASP A 40 -19.19 -15.34 -3.39
CA ASP A 40 -19.20 -16.09 -4.65
C ASP A 40 -19.96 -15.34 -5.79
N ASP A 41 -20.39 -14.11 -5.55
CA ASP A 41 -21.04 -13.29 -6.58
C ASP A 41 -19.99 -12.66 -7.50
N SER A 42 -19.90 -13.18 -8.72
CA SER A 42 -18.92 -12.73 -9.70
C SER A 42 -19.04 -11.25 -10.09
N ALA A 43 -20.27 -10.71 -10.12
CA ALA A 43 -20.51 -9.31 -10.47
C ALA A 43 -20.03 -8.37 -9.34
N VAL A 44 -20.31 -8.73 -8.08
CA VAL A 44 -19.81 -7.98 -6.92
C VAL A 44 -18.30 -8.07 -6.80
N LEU A 45 -17.69 -9.25 -7.03
CA LEU A 45 -16.27 -9.43 -7.01
C LEU A 45 -15.56 -8.62 -8.10
N GLU A 46 -16.12 -8.54 -9.30
CA GLU A 46 -15.56 -7.72 -10.37
C GLU A 46 -15.65 -6.22 -10.05
N ARG A 47 -16.76 -5.77 -9.48
CA ARG A 47 -16.88 -4.39 -8.97
C ARG A 47 -15.85 -4.08 -7.88
N LEU A 48 -15.59 -5.01 -6.95
CA LEU A 48 -14.54 -4.85 -5.93
C LEU A 48 -13.14 -4.71 -6.56
N ARG A 49 -12.83 -5.53 -7.58
CA ARG A 49 -11.56 -5.45 -8.31
C ARG A 49 -11.42 -4.08 -9.00
N SER A 50 -12.48 -3.63 -9.68
CA SER A 50 -12.52 -2.33 -10.35
C SER A 50 -12.30 -1.19 -9.35
N ILE A 51 -13.03 -1.17 -8.24
CA ILE A 51 -12.90 -0.16 -7.18
C ILE A 51 -11.46 -0.12 -6.66
N LYS A 52 -10.88 -1.29 -6.37
CA LYS A 52 -9.50 -1.38 -5.88
C LYS A 52 -8.50 -0.86 -6.91
N HIS A 53 -8.70 -1.16 -8.18
CA HIS A 53 -7.84 -0.68 -9.26
C HIS A 53 -7.94 0.83 -9.44
N GLU A 54 -9.13 1.40 -9.41
CA GLU A 54 -9.33 2.85 -9.50
C GLU A 54 -8.71 3.59 -8.30
N ASN A 55 -8.85 3.05 -7.09
CA ASN A 55 -8.18 3.62 -5.91
C ASN A 55 -6.66 3.59 -6.04
N LYS A 56 -6.10 2.51 -6.59
CA LYS A 56 -4.66 2.46 -6.88
C LYS A 56 -4.22 3.48 -7.93
N LYS A 57 -5.02 3.73 -8.96
CA LYS A 57 -4.75 4.79 -9.94
C LYS A 57 -4.78 6.16 -9.29
N ASP A 58 -5.78 6.44 -8.46
CA ASP A 58 -5.88 7.72 -7.75
C ASP A 58 -4.67 7.95 -6.85
N PHE A 59 -4.27 6.91 -6.09
CA PHE A 59 -3.06 6.96 -5.27
C PHE A 59 -1.80 7.16 -6.11
N SER A 60 -1.63 6.41 -7.20
CA SER A 60 -0.47 6.55 -8.10
C SER A 60 -0.36 7.96 -8.68
N ASN A 61 -1.49 8.55 -9.09
CA ASN A 61 -1.55 9.92 -9.58
C ASN A 61 -1.21 10.94 -8.49
N PHE A 62 -1.75 10.75 -7.28
CA PHE A 62 -1.44 11.61 -6.13
C PHE A 62 0.06 11.55 -5.79
N PHE A 63 0.62 10.34 -5.75
CA PHE A 63 2.02 10.12 -5.43
C PHE A 63 2.95 10.72 -6.51
N SER A 64 2.65 10.46 -7.78
CA SER A 64 3.43 10.97 -8.91
C SER A 64 3.46 12.49 -8.97
N LYS A 65 2.35 13.16 -8.68
CA LYS A 65 2.29 14.64 -8.62
C LYS A 65 3.19 15.21 -7.52
N ARG A 66 3.38 14.50 -6.41
CA ARG A 66 4.20 14.94 -5.27
C ARG A 66 5.68 14.62 -5.41
N THR A 67 6.01 13.52 -6.06
CA THR A 67 7.36 12.95 -6.06
C THR A 67 8.01 12.86 -7.43
N GLY A 68 7.23 12.96 -8.51
CA GLY A 68 7.69 12.68 -9.87
C GLY A 68 7.85 11.18 -10.17
N VAL A 69 7.56 10.29 -9.20
CA VAL A 69 7.74 8.84 -9.34
C VAL A 69 6.42 8.17 -9.70
N SER A 70 6.41 7.34 -10.74
CA SER A 70 5.25 6.51 -11.10
C SER A 70 5.26 5.17 -10.37
N ILE A 71 4.06 4.66 -10.09
CA ILE A 71 3.83 3.35 -9.47
C ILE A 71 2.96 2.53 -10.40
N ASP A 72 3.36 1.27 -10.66
CA ASP A 72 2.54 0.33 -11.41
C ASP A 72 1.29 -0.07 -10.61
N THR A 73 0.12 0.30 -11.09
CA THR A 73 -1.17 0.00 -10.45
C THR A 73 -1.59 -1.47 -10.55
N HIS A 74 -0.92 -2.26 -11.39
CA HIS A 74 -1.12 -3.70 -11.49
C HIS A 74 -0.27 -4.49 -10.51
N SER A 75 0.79 -3.89 -9.95
CA SER A 75 1.60 -4.52 -8.91
C SER A 75 0.81 -4.73 -7.61
N VAL A 76 1.24 -5.67 -6.78
CA VAL A 76 0.72 -5.79 -5.41
C VAL A 76 1.25 -4.62 -4.58
N PHE A 77 0.36 -3.84 -3.95
CA PHE A 77 0.75 -2.83 -2.98
C PHE A 77 0.91 -3.45 -1.60
N ASP A 78 2.12 -3.39 -1.07
CA ASP A 78 2.46 -3.80 0.29
C ASP A 78 2.74 -2.54 1.12
N VAL A 79 1.84 -2.19 2.02
CA VAL A 79 1.81 -0.88 2.66
C VAL A 79 2.17 -0.98 4.13
N GLN A 80 3.27 -0.33 4.54
CA GLN A 80 3.67 -0.21 5.94
C GLN A 80 3.77 1.27 6.36
N ILE A 81 2.66 1.83 6.82
CA ILE A 81 2.52 3.23 7.22
C ILE A 81 2.36 3.35 8.74
N LYS A 82 3.46 3.53 9.42
CA LYS A 82 3.52 3.66 10.89
C LYS A 82 4.69 4.56 11.29
N ARG A 83 4.56 5.34 12.38
CA ARG A 83 5.73 6.00 12.98
C ARG A 83 6.84 4.98 13.16
N LEU A 84 8.03 5.32 12.69
CA LEU A 84 9.15 4.39 12.71
C LEU A 84 9.59 4.11 14.14
N HIS A 85 9.68 2.83 14.46
CA HIS A 85 10.19 2.33 15.74
C HIS A 85 10.61 0.87 15.59
N GLU A 86 11.68 0.46 16.28
CA GLU A 86 12.25 -0.89 16.16
C GLU A 86 11.22 -2.00 16.43
N TYR A 87 10.35 -1.85 17.45
CA TYR A 87 9.32 -2.85 17.76
C TYR A 87 8.24 -3.00 16.67
N LYS A 88 8.10 -2.01 15.77
CA LYS A 88 7.17 -2.10 14.63
C LYS A 88 7.73 -2.84 13.43
N ARG A 89 8.99 -3.26 13.54
CA ARG A 89 9.65 -4.18 12.62
C ARG A 89 9.76 -3.71 11.16
N GLN A 90 9.84 -2.38 10.93
CA GLN A 90 10.10 -1.88 9.57
C GLN A 90 11.44 -2.41 9.04
N LEU A 91 12.47 -2.51 9.90
CA LEU A 91 13.76 -3.09 9.51
C LEU A 91 13.61 -4.55 9.05
N LEU A 92 12.80 -5.37 9.75
CA LEU A 92 12.56 -6.75 9.34
C LEU A 92 11.92 -6.84 7.95
N ASN A 93 10.98 -5.94 7.65
CA ASN A 93 10.39 -5.86 6.32
C ASN A 93 11.42 -5.43 5.26
N VAL A 94 12.31 -4.49 5.58
CA VAL A 94 13.41 -4.11 4.67
C VAL A 94 14.34 -5.29 4.40
N LEU A 95 14.68 -6.10 5.41
CA LEU A 95 15.49 -7.31 5.22
C LEU A 95 14.79 -8.35 4.35
N ASN A 96 13.46 -8.51 4.50
CA ASN A 96 12.66 -9.35 3.61
C ASN A 96 12.73 -8.85 2.15
N ILE A 97 12.62 -7.54 1.93
CA ILE A 97 12.72 -6.94 0.59
C ILE A 97 14.11 -7.14 -0.01
N ILE A 98 15.17 -7.01 0.81
CA ILE A 98 16.55 -7.30 0.38
C ILE A 98 16.70 -8.77 -0.04
N GLY A 99 16.09 -9.71 0.70
CA GLY A 99 16.07 -11.12 0.30
C GLY A 99 15.47 -11.32 -1.09
N ILE A 100 14.28 -10.76 -1.33
CA ILE A 100 13.60 -10.82 -2.64
C ILE A 100 14.46 -10.15 -3.74
N TYR A 101 15.08 -9.02 -3.42
CA TYR A 101 15.97 -8.32 -4.34
C TYR A 101 17.15 -9.21 -4.77
N LEU A 102 17.79 -9.88 -3.83
CA LEU A 102 18.92 -10.78 -4.12
C LEU A 102 18.47 -11.99 -4.95
N GLU A 103 17.34 -12.62 -4.63
CA GLU A 103 16.77 -13.70 -5.42
C GLU A 103 16.50 -13.27 -6.88
N LEU A 104 15.99 -12.05 -7.09
CA LEU A 104 15.75 -11.51 -8.42
C LEU A 104 17.03 -11.10 -9.15
N CYS A 105 18.11 -10.76 -8.43
CA CYS A 105 19.43 -10.55 -9.03
C CYS A 105 20.03 -11.86 -9.51
N ASP A 106 19.86 -12.95 -8.76
CA ASP A 106 20.36 -14.28 -9.10
C ASP A 106 19.53 -14.90 -10.26
N ASP A 107 18.20 -14.72 -10.24
CA ASP A 107 17.31 -15.16 -11.32
C ASP A 107 16.32 -14.06 -11.74
N PRO A 108 16.67 -13.22 -12.71
CA PRO A 108 15.76 -12.17 -13.21
C PRO A 108 14.48 -12.72 -13.87
N ASN A 109 14.41 -14.01 -14.20
CA ASN A 109 13.23 -14.64 -14.79
C ASN A 109 12.32 -15.30 -13.75
N LEU A 110 12.69 -15.25 -12.46
CA LEU A 110 11.87 -15.79 -11.37
C LEU A 110 10.41 -15.31 -11.52
N ASP A 111 9.47 -16.26 -11.53
CA ASP A 111 8.04 -15.97 -11.67
C ASP A 111 7.48 -15.41 -10.36
N VAL A 112 7.63 -14.11 -10.18
CA VAL A 112 7.09 -13.36 -9.05
C VAL A 112 6.11 -12.31 -9.54
N ARG A 113 5.00 -12.18 -8.85
CA ARG A 113 4.04 -11.11 -9.12
C ARG A 113 4.66 -9.76 -8.78
N PRO A 114 4.67 -8.77 -9.70
CA PRO A 114 5.20 -7.44 -9.43
C PRO A 114 4.64 -6.86 -8.14
N ARG A 115 5.51 -6.27 -7.31
CA ARG A 115 5.16 -5.74 -5.99
C ARG A 115 5.79 -4.37 -5.75
N THR A 116 4.97 -3.47 -5.22
CA THR A 116 5.40 -2.15 -4.76
C THR A 116 5.28 -2.08 -3.25
N TYR A 117 6.41 -1.95 -2.55
CA TYR A 117 6.46 -1.70 -1.12
C TYR A 117 6.37 -0.21 -0.83
N ILE A 118 5.38 0.18 -0.05
CA ILE A 118 5.08 1.57 0.26
C ILE A 118 5.32 1.80 1.75
N PHE A 119 6.39 2.52 2.07
CA PHE A 119 6.69 2.93 3.44
C PHE A 119 6.23 4.37 3.67
N GLY A 120 5.56 4.62 4.79
CA GLY A 120 5.22 5.95 5.25
C GLY A 120 5.54 6.07 6.74
N ALA A 121 6.49 6.93 7.08
CA ALA A 121 6.94 7.06 8.46
C ALA A 121 7.46 8.46 8.77
N LYS A 122 7.51 8.76 10.08
CA LYS A 122 8.24 9.90 10.64
C LYS A 122 9.12 9.40 11.78
N ALA A 123 10.35 9.89 11.85
CA ALA A 123 11.27 9.63 12.95
C ALA A 123 11.31 10.82 13.90
N ALA A 124 11.41 10.57 15.19
CA ALA A 124 11.69 11.63 16.16
C ALA A 124 13.10 12.21 15.89
N PRO A 125 13.31 13.53 16.09
CA PRO A 125 14.58 14.20 15.76
C PRO A 125 15.83 13.56 16.35
N GLY A 126 15.76 13.07 17.59
CA GLY A 126 16.85 12.41 18.29
C GLY A 126 16.98 10.91 18.03
N TYR A 127 16.05 10.27 17.31
CA TYR A 127 16.05 8.82 17.13
C TYR A 127 16.91 8.40 15.94
N GLN A 128 18.21 8.26 16.18
CA GLN A 128 19.20 7.97 15.13
C GLN A 128 18.95 6.64 14.41
N MET A 129 18.57 5.58 15.13
CA MET A 129 18.28 4.28 14.53
C MET A 129 17.12 4.38 13.53
N ALA A 130 16.04 5.09 13.88
CA ALA A 130 14.91 5.33 12.99
C ALA A 130 15.35 6.06 11.70
N LYS A 131 16.21 7.06 11.82
CA LYS A 131 16.75 7.78 10.65
C LYS A 131 17.60 6.87 9.75
N ARG A 132 18.42 6.00 10.34
CA ARG A 132 19.21 5.02 9.57
C ARG A 132 18.33 4.01 8.84
N ILE A 133 17.21 3.56 9.46
CA ILE A 133 16.26 2.66 8.79
C ILE A 133 15.60 3.38 7.60
N ILE A 134 15.20 4.64 7.74
CA ILE A 134 14.66 5.44 6.61
C ILE A 134 15.71 5.57 5.51
N GLN A 135 16.97 5.87 5.88
CA GLN A 135 18.05 5.96 4.93
C GLN A 135 18.25 4.64 4.17
N LEU A 136 18.22 3.49 4.87
CA LEU A 136 18.33 2.16 4.25
C LEU A 136 17.18 1.90 3.27
N ILE A 137 15.93 2.25 3.62
CA ILE A 137 14.77 2.14 2.72
C ILE A 137 15.01 2.96 1.44
N CYS A 138 15.46 4.19 1.58
CA CYS A 138 15.71 5.08 0.45
C CYS A 138 16.89 4.60 -0.42
N MET A 139 17.94 4.04 0.19
CA MET A 139 19.06 3.46 -0.54
C MET A 139 18.63 2.21 -1.32
N LEU A 140 17.90 1.30 -0.69
CA LEU A 140 17.34 0.11 -1.34
C LEU A 140 16.40 0.47 -2.51
N SER A 141 15.57 1.49 -2.34
CA SER A 141 14.72 2.01 -3.41
C SER A 141 15.53 2.43 -4.65
N ARG A 142 16.63 3.13 -4.45
CA ARG A 142 17.52 3.58 -5.55
C ARG A 142 18.22 2.41 -6.21
N GLU A 143 18.72 1.47 -5.42
CA GLU A 143 19.43 0.27 -5.92
C GLU A 143 18.51 -0.55 -6.81
N ILE A 144 17.29 -0.82 -6.36
CA ILE A 144 16.26 -1.55 -7.14
C ILE A 144 15.98 -0.84 -8.46
N GLU A 145 15.80 0.48 -8.46
CA GLU A 145 15.50 1.26 -9.65
C GLU A 145 16.64 1.21 -10.70
N GLN A 146 17.87 1.06 -10.24
CA GLN A 146 19.07 0.98 -11.08
C GLN A 146 19.39 -0.43 -11.56
N THR A 147 18.71 -1.46 -11.03
CA THR A 147 18.97 -2.86 -11.37
C THR A 147 18.05 -3.35 -12.47
N PRO A 148 18.51 -3.52 -13.72
CA PRO A 148 17.71 -4.07 -14.82
C PRO A 148 17.20 -5.48 -14.47
N GLY A 149 15.95 -5.78 -14.89
CA GLY A 149 15.30 -7.08 -14.60
C GLY A 149 14.65 -7.17 -13.22
N VAL A 150 15.10 -6.38 -12.23
CA VAL A 150 14.50 -6.32 -10.91
C VAL A 150 13.46 -5.20 -10.81
N ARG A 151 13.75 -4.01 -11.32
CA ARG A 151 12.90 -2.81 -11.21
C ARG A 151 11.49 -2.98 -11.77
N ASP A 152 11.30 -3.91 -12.71
CA ASP A 152 10.00 -4.18 -13.32
C ASP A 152 9.13 -5.10 -12.45
N LYS A 153 9.77 -5.81 -11.49
CA LYS A 153 9.12 -6.76 -10.58
C LYS A 153 9.04 -6.25 -9.14
N LEU A 154 9.98 -5.41 -8.75
CA LEU A 154 10.13 -4.93 -7.38
C LEU A 154 10.27 -3.41 -7.38
N LYS A 155 9.48 -2.73 -6.55
CA LYS A 155 9.58 -1.30 -6.31
C LYS A 155 9.46 -1.00 -4.84
N VAL A 156 10.28 -0.07 -4.36
CA VAL A 156 10.20 0.44 -2.98
C VAL A 156 10.02 1.95 -3.05
N VAL A 157 9.03 2.47 -2.34
CA VAL A 157 8.79 3.91 -2.26
C VAL A 157 8.66 4.34 -0.80
N PHE A 158 9.15 5.53 -0.49
CA PHE A 158 9.03 6.14 0.83
C PHE A 158 8.20 7.42 0.73
N LEU A 159 7.09 7.47 1.50
CA LEU A 159 6.21 8.63 1.59
C LEU A 159 6.77 9.59 2.64
N GLU A 160 7.39 10.66 2.17
CA GLU A 160 7.85 11.73 3.04
C GLU A 160 6.67 12.49 3.65
N ASN A 161 6.87 12.97 4.88
CA ASN A 161 5.87 13.78 5.60
C ASN A 161 4.48 13.12 5.69
N TYR A 162 4.44 11.77 5.82
CA TYR A 162 3.19 11.04 5.99
C TYR A 162 2.27 11.72 7.02
N ASP A 163 1.07 12.04 6.59
CA ASP A 163 0.02 12.75 7.32
C ASP A 163 -1.37 12.15 7.03
N VAL A 164 -2.41 12.79 7.59
CA VAL A 164 -3.80 12.34 7.40
C VAL A 164 -4.22 12.38 5.93
N THR A 165 -3.84 13.42 5.19
CA THR A 165 -4.17 13.55 3.75
C THR A 165 -3.56 12.40 2.95
N THR A 166 -2.32 12.04 3.24
CA THR A 166 -1.65 10.89 2.62
C THR A 166 -2.32 9.56 3.02
N ALA A 167 -2.81 9.46 4.28
CA ALA A 167 -3.54 8.29 4.75
C ALA A 167 -4.92 8.12 4.08
N GLU A 168 -5.56 9.23 3.70
CA GLU A 168 -6.85 9.22 2.99
C GLU A 168 -6.70 8.73 1.54
N ALA A 169 -5.54 8.99 0.93
CA ALA A 169 -5.23 8.60 -0.44
C ALA A 169 -4.78 7.14 -0.58
N LEU A 170 -4.31 6.50 0.51
CA LEU A 170 -3.84 5.12 0.57
C LEU A 170 -4.97 4.14 0.90
#